data_a00bc08afe15825825e5f829a6b9b86b
#
_entry.id   a00bc08afe15825825e5f829a6b9b86b
#
_cell.length_a   1.000
_cell.length_b   1.000
_cell.length_c   1.000
_cell.angle_alpha   90.00
_cell.angle_beta   90.00
_cell.angle_gamma   90.00
#
_symmetry.space_group_name_H-M   'P 1'
#
loop_
_entity.id
_entity.type
_entity.pdbx_description
1 polymer ?
#
loop_
_entity_poly.entity_id
_entity_poly.type
_entity_poly.pdbx_seq_one_letter_code
_entity_poly.pdbx_strand_id
1 'polypeptide(L)'
;CALPISDITWLYHHLPMRFSLTVERGEQVAILGPSGAGKSTLLNLIAGFLTPASGLLTIDDVDHTTTPPSRRPVSMLFQENNLFSHLTVAQNIGLGLNPGLKLNAAQQKKMHAIAHQMGIDNLMARLPGELSGGQRQRVALARCLVREQPILLLDEPFSALDPALRQEMLTLVSSNCQQQKM
;
A
#
# COMPACT_ATOMS: atom_id res chain seq x y z
N CYS A 1 1.60 -3.40 15.76
CA CYS A 1 2.06 -2.08 15.32
C CYS A 1 0.97 -1.06 15.62
N ALA A 2 1.26 -0.02 16.39
CA ALA A 2 0.35 1.10 16.58
C ALA A 2 0.85 2.28 15.73
N LEU A 3 -0.08 3.02 15.16
CA LEU A 3 0.19 4.23 14.37
C LEU A 3 -0.50 5.43 15.06
N PRO A 4 0.07 6.00 16.11
CA PRO A 4 -0.40 7.27 16.62
C PRO A 4 0.06 8.43 15.73
N ILE A 5 -0.88 9.28 15.39
CA ILE A 5 -0.70 10.54 14.67
C ILE A 5 -1.25 11.65 15.55
N SER A 6 -0.40 12.56 16.00
CA SER A 6 -0.77 13.64 16.91
C SER A 6 -0.58 14.99 16.22
N ASP A 7 -1.70 15.70 16.01
CA ASP A 7 -1.74 17.07 15.50
C ASP A 7 -0.85 17.33 14.26
N ILE A 8 -0.76 16.35 13.36
CA ILE A 8 -0.05 16.55 12.10
C ILE A 8 -0.75 17.64 11.31
N THR A 9 0.00 18.68 10.98
CA THR A 9 -0.48 19.82 10.21
C THR A 9 0.20 19.85 8.85
N TRP A 10 -0.61 19.92 7.78
CA TRP A 10 -0.19 20.19 6.41
C TRP A 10 -0.76 21.50 5.93
N LEU A 11 0.03 22.31 5.25
CA LEU A 11 -0.40 23.59 4.68
C LEU A 11 -0.78 23.40 3.20
N TYR A 12 -2.07 23.44 2.90
CA TYR A 12 -2.58 23.44 1.55
C TYR A 12 -2.93 24.88 1.12
N HIS A 13 -2.13 25.47 0.22
CA HIS A 13 -2.31 26.88 -0.17
C HIS A 13 -2.49 27.83 1.03
N HIS A 14 -1.64 27.68 2.07
CA HIS A 14 -1.68 28.43 3.33
C HIS A 14 -2.84 28.08 4.27
N LEU A 15 -3.73 27.17 3.91
CA LEU A 15 -4.79 26.67 4.78
C LEU A 15 -4.27 25.45 5.57
N PRO A 16 -4.33 25.45 6.91
CA PRO A 16 -3.89 24.33 7.69
C PRO A 16 -4.89 23.18 7.64
N MET A 17 -4.43 22.02 7.23
CA MET A 17 -5.13 20.74 7.39
C MET A 17 -4.50 20.01 8.55
N ARG A 18 -5.30 19.66 9.56
CA ARG A 18 -4.86 18.98 10.77
C ARG A 18 -5.44 17.58 10.85
N PHE A 19 -4.60 16.62 11.24
CA PHE A 19 -4.99 15.23 11.39
C PHE A 19 -4.50 14.68 12.73
N SER A 20 -5.40 14.03 13.45
CA SER A 20 -5.08 13.27 14.66
C SER A 20 -5.88 11.98 14.65
N LEU A 21 -5.20 10.85 14.68
CA LEU A 21 -5.81 9.54 14.79
C LEU A 21 -4.81 8.54 15.36
N THR A 22 -5.33 7.47 15.92
CA THR A 22 -4.53 6.31 16.33
C THR A 22 -5.11 5.07 15.70
N VAL A 23 -4.25 4.23 15.15
CA VAL A 23 -4.61 2.93 14.59
C VAL A 23 -3.86 1.86 15.37
N GLU A 24 -4.58 0.93 15.97
CA GLU A 24 -4.02 -0.14 16.76
C GLU A 24 -3.58 -1.32 15.88
N ARG A 25 -2.77 -2.19 16.46
CA ARG A 25 -2.31 -3.38 15.76
C ARG A 25 -3.47 -4.29 15.36
N GLY A 26 -3.52 -4.68 14.11
CA GLY A 26 -4.59 -5.52 13.56
C GLY A 26 -5.90 -4.78 13.27
N GLU A 27 -5.93 -3.47 13.50
CA GLU A 27 -7.09 -2.64 13.23
C GLU A 27 -7.16 -2.29 11.72
N GLN A 28 -8.40 -2.32 11.19
CA GLN A 28 -8.70 -1.86 9.84
C GLN A 28 -9.52 -0.58 9.93
N VAL A 29 -8.95 0.52 9.49
CA VAL A 29 -9.59 1.85 9.57
C VAL A 29 -9.97 2.33 8.18
N ALA A 30 -11.23 2.72 8.01
CA ALA A 30 -11.73 3.37 6.81
C ALA A 30 -11.83 4.87 7.02
N ILE A 31 -11.19 5.65 6.15
CA ILE A 31 -11.25 7.10 6.15
C ILE A 31 -12.29 7.55 5.14
N LEU A 32 -13.38 8.12 5.64
CA LEU A 32 -14.51 8.56 4.83
C LEU A 32 -14.56 10.09 4.75
N GLY A 33 -15.02 10.59 3.63
CA GLY A 33 -15.20 12.02 3.42
C GLY A 33 -15.43 12.37 1.95
N PRO A 34 -15.92 13.58 1.66
CA PRO A 34 -16.12 14.03 0.28
C PRO A 34 -14.79 14.13 -0.48
N SER A 35 -14.88 14.22 -1.81
CA SER A 35 -13.71 14.53 -2.64
C SER A 35 -13.08 15.84 -2.18
N GLY A 36 -11.75 15.88 -2.10
CA GLY A 36 -11.02 17.06 -1.61
C GLY A 36 -10.94 17.22 -0.10
N ALA A 37 -11.50 16.30 0.70
CA ALA A 37 -11.43 16.35 2.18
C ALA A 37 -10.03 16.07 2.77
N GLY A 38 -9.03 15.80 1.94
CA GLY A 38 -7.66 15.55 2.40
C GLY A 38 -7.32 14.10 2.70
N LYS A 39 -8.17 13.12 2.29
CA LYS A 39 -7.91 11.69 2.51
C LYS A 39 -6.57 11.24 1.92
N SER A 40 -6.32 11.54 0.65
CA SER A 40 -5.05 11.22 -0.02
C SER A 40 -3.87 11.99 0.59
N THR A 41 -4.11 13.23 1.05
CA THR A 41 -3.10 14.03 1.77
C THR A 41 -2.64 13.33 3.04
N LEU A 42 -3.59 12.83 3.85
CA LEU A 42 -3.27 12.08 5.06
C LEU A 42 -2.46 10.81 4.75
N LEU A 43 -2.89 10.02 3.75
CA LEU A 43 -2.16 8.81 3.34
C LEU A 43 -0.74 9.15 2.86
N ASN A 44 -0.57 10.23 2.10
CA ASN A 44 0.74 10.68 1.64
C ASN A 44 1.64 11.20 2.77
N LEU A 45 1.07 11.81 3.81
CA LEU A 45 1.79 12.18 5.03
C LEU A 45 2.26 10.93 5.79
N ILE A 46 1.42 9.92 5.94
CA ILE A 46 1.78 8.65 6.59
C ILE A 46 2.85 7.93 5.77
N ALA A 47 2.72 7.88 4.44
CA ALA A 47 3.69 7.25 3.56
C ALA A 47 5.03 8.01 3.44
N GLY A 48 5.05 9.30 3.81
CA GLY A 48 6.24 10.15 3.77
C GLY A 48 6.48 10.87 2.45
N PHE A 49 5.53 10.86 1.54
CA PHE A 49 5.59 11.65 0.30
C PHE A 49 5.36 13.15 0.54
N LEU A 50 4.71 13.49 1.66
CA LEU A 50 4.55 14.84 2.14
C LEU A 50 5.19 14.97 3.52
N THR A 51 5.86 16.09 3.77
CA THR A 51 6.44 16.41 5.08
C THR A 51 5.49 17.35 5.82
N PRO A 52 5.05 17.02 7.04
CA PRO A 52 4.16 17.90 7.79
C PRO A 52 4.88 19.18 8.22
N ALA A 53 4.12 20.27 8.36
CA ALA A 53 4.63 21.54 8.89
C ALA A 53 4.82 21.47 10.41
N SER A 54 4.03 20.65 11.10
CA SER A 54 4.12 20.40 12.54
C SER A 54 3.41 19.10 12.90
N GLY A 55 3.56 18.66 14.15
CA GLY A 55 2.95 17.44 14.66
C GLY A 55 3.92 16.27 14.71
N LEU A 56 3.43 15.12 15.17
CA LEU A 56 4.21 13.91 15.38
C LEU A 56 3.51 12.70 14.74
N LEU A 57 4.28 11.92 13.98
CA LEU A 57 3.87 10.63 13.45
C LEU A 57 4.81 9.56 13.98
N THR A 58 4.29 8.62 14.75
CA THR A 58 5.04 7.48 15.25
C THR A 58 4.49 6.17 14.70
N ILE A 59 5.36 5.20 14.51
CA ILE A 59 5.01 3.84 14.14
C ILE A 59 5.81 2.92 15.05
N ASP A 60 5.14 2.06 15.82
CA ASP A 60 5.77 1.21 16.84
C ASP A 60 6.70 2.00 17.78
N ASP A 61 6.22 3.13 18.30
CA ASP A 61 6.94 4.04 19.20
C ASP A 61 8.20 4.69 18.61
N VAL A 62 8.42 4.56 17.31
CA VAL A 62 9.51 5.22 16.59
C VAL A 62 8.97 6.43 15.83
N ASP A 63 9.60 7.58 16.02
CA ASP A 63 9.27 8.81 15.29
C ASP A 63 9.67 8.69 13.82
N HIS A 64 8.65 8.76 12.95
CA HIS A 64 8.78 8.73 11.49
C HIS A 64 8.37 10.05 10.82
N THR A 65 8.16 11.13 11.58
CA THR A 65 7.65 12.41 11.07
C THR A 65 8.43 12.93 9.86
N THR A 66 9.75 12.78 9.87
CA THR A 66 10.66 13.24 8.79
C THR A 66 11.31 12.08 8.02
N THR A 67 10.98 10.83 8.34
CA THR A 67 11.57 9.66 7.67
C THR A 67 11.13 9.62 6.20
N PRO A 68 12.05 9.45 5.23
CA PRO A 68 11.72 9.37 3.82
C PRO A 68 10.89 8.13 3.50
N PRO A 69 10.08 8.13 2.41
CA PRO A 69 9.18 7.02 2.06
C PRO A 69 9.88 5.67 1.96
N SER A 70 11.10 5.63 1.44
CA SER A 70 11.88 4.40 1.26
C SER A 70 12.25 3.68 2.56
N ARG A 71 12.24 4.40 3.69
CA ARG A 71 12.59 3.89 5.03
C ARG A 71 11.40 3.76 5.97
N ARG A 72 10.20 4.15 5.54
CA ARG A 72 9.01 3.99 6.36
C ARG A 72 8.51 2.55 6.34
N PRO A 73 8.08 2.01 7.49
CA PRO A 73 7.54 0.64 7.58
C PRO A 73 6.09 0.57 7.08
N VAL A 74 5.85 1.07 5.88
CA VAL A 74 4.54 1.11 5.23
C VAL A 74 4.62 0.61 3.80
N SER A 75 3.55 0.01 3.32
CA SER A 75 3.28 -0.23 1.90
C SER A 75 2.06 0.58 1.49
N MET A 76 2.07 1.13 0.28
CA MET A 76 0.95 1.92 -0.24
C MET A 76 0.52 1.39 -1.59
N LEU A 77 -0.78 1.14 -1.72
CA LEU A 77 -1.45 0.87 -2.99
C LEU A 77 -2.16 2.13 -3.44
N PHE A 78 -1.71 2.69 -4.55
CA PHE A 78 -2.27 3.90 -5.14
C PHE A 78 -3.54 3.60 -5.94
N GLN A 79 -4.38 4.61 -6.14
CA GLN A 79 -5.59 4.54 -6.97
C GLN A 79 -5.27 4.08 -8.39
N GLU A 80 -4.19 4.60 -8.99
CA GLU A 80 -3.60 4.06 -10.20
C GLU A 80 -2.60 2.96 -9.81
N ASN A 81 -2.67 1.79 -10.45
CA ASN A 81 -1.89 0.61 -10.08
C ASN A 81 -0.37 0.80 -10.12
N ASN A 82 0.11 1.82 -10.84
CA ASN A 82 1.53 2.16 -11.00
C ASN A 82 2.42 0.96 -11.36
N LEU A 83 1.90 0.03 -12.19
CA LEU A 83 2.70 -1.06 -12.71
C LEU A 83 3.63 -0.56 -13.81
N PHE A 84 4.85 -1.07 -13.80
CA PHE A 84 5.82 -0.79 -14.84
C PHE A 84 5.47 -1.61 -16.09
N SER A 85 5.03 -0.93 -17.16
CA SER A 85 4.50 -1.56 -18.37
C SER A 85 5.51 -2.42 -19.13
N HIS A 86 6.81 -2.15 -18.98
CA HIS A 86 7.91 -2.86 -19.61
C HIS A 86 8.45 -4.04 -18.78
N LEU A 87 7.94 -4.22 -17.58
CA LEU A 87 8.29 -5.34 -16.68
C LEU A 87 7.16 -6.37 -16.65
N THR A 88 7.54 -7.64 -16.57
CA THR A 88 6.59 -8.74 -16.38
C THR A 88 5.88 -8.66 -15.03
N VAL A 89 4.81 -9.44 -14.84
CA VAL A 89 4.13 -9.59 -13.54
C VAL A 89 5.14 -9.99 -12.46
N ALA A 90 5.97 -11.01 -12.70
CA ALA A 90 7.00 -11.45 -11.76
C ALA A 90 7.97 -10.32 -11.40
N GLN A 91 8.43 -9.56 -12.36
CA GLN A 91 9.33 -8.43 -12.13
C GLN A 91 8.64 -7.30 -11.37
N ASN A 92 7.39 -6.97 -11.69
CA ASN A 92 6.62 -5.98 -10.94
C ASN A 92 6.47 -6.35 -9.46
N ILE A 93 6.14 -7.60 -9.16
CA ILE A 93 6.05 -8.10 -7.77
C ILE A 93 7.45 -8.11 -7.12
N GLY A 94 8.45 -8.58 -7.84
CA GLY A 94 9.84 -8.67 -7.38
C GLY A 94 10.45 -7.33 -6.95
N LEU A 95 10.02 -6.21 -7.56
CA LEU A 95 10.42 -4.86 -7.12
C LEU A 95 10.06 -4.58 -5.65
N GLY A 96 8.99 -5.19 -5.13
CA GLY A 96 8.63 -5.09 -3.72
C GLY A 96 9.65 -5.75 -2.79
N LEU A 97 10.44 -6.70 -3.29
CA LEU A 97 11.46 -7.43 -2.53
C LEU A 97 12.87 -6.87 -2.75
N ASN A 98 13.19 -6.52 -3.98
CA ASN A 98 14.50 -5.96 -4.35
C ASN A 98 14.36 -5.05 -5.58
N PRO A 99 14.65 -3.74 -5.45
CA PRO A 99 14.59 -2.82 -6.59
C PRO A 99 15.51 -3.19 -7.75
N GLY A 100 16.59 -3.90 -7.49
CA GLY A 100 17.53 -4.40 -8.53
C GLY A 100 17.09 -5.70 -9.20
N LEU A 101 15.94 -6.28 -8.81
CA LEU A 101 15.38 -7.55 -9.33
C LEU A 101 16.31 -8.76 -9.18
N LYS A 102 17.33 -8.68 -8.33
CA LYS A 102 18.21 -9.78 -7.98
C LYS A 102 17.64 -10.52 -6.77
N LEU A 103 16.71 -11.43 -7.02
CA LEU A 103 16.02 -12.17 -5.96
C LEU A 103 16.80 -13.42 -5.59
N ASN A 104 17.06 -13.63 -4.29
CA ASN A 104 17.55 -14.90 -3.77
C ASN A 104 16.43 -15.96 -3.74
N ALA A 105 16.77 -17.21 -3.44
CA ALA A 105 15.82 -18.32 -3.42
C ALA A 105 14.64 -18.11 -2.46
N ALA A 106 14.88 -17.54 -1.28
CA ALA A 106 13.83 -17.24 -0.31
C ALA A 106 12.87 -16.17 -0.81
N GLN A 107 13.39 -15.12 -1.44
CA GLN A 107 12.59 -14.05 -2.05
C GLN A 107 11.77 -14.57 -3.25
N GLN A 108 12.33 -15.43 -4.07
CA GLN A 108 11.61 -16.07 -5.18
C GLN A 108 10.44 -16.93 -4.64
N LYS A 109 10.70 -17.74 -3.62
CA LYS A 109 9.64 -18.54 -2.97
C LYS A 109 8.51 -17.66 -2.41
N LYS A 110 8.86 -16.56 -1.77
CA LYS A 110 7.90 -15.59 -1.23
C LYS A 110 7.07 -14.94 -2.35
N MET A 111 7.70 -14.53 -3.44
CA MET A 111 7.04 -13.98 -4.62
C MET A 111 6.04 -14.98 -5.22
N HIS A 112 6.42 -16.24 -5.38
CA HIS A 112 5.52 -17.26 -5.90
C HIS A 112 4.36 -17.56 -4.94
N ALA A 113 4.61 -17.56 -3.63
CA ALA A 113 3.57 -17.77 -2.62
C ALA A 113 2.50 -16.66 -2.68
N ILE A 114 2.90 -15.40 -2.74
CA ILE A 114 1.94 -14.29 -2.84
C ILE A 114 1.20 -14.30 -4.19
N ALA A 115 1.88 -14.64 -5.28
CA ALA A 115 1.23 -14.77 -6.59
C ALA A 115 0.15 -15.85 -6.59
N HIS A 116 0.40 -16.98 -5.94
CA HIS A 116 -0.57 -18.05 -5.76
C HIS A 116 -1.78 -17.59 -4.92
N GLN A 117 -1.54 -16.93 -3.79
CA GLN A 117 -2.61 -16.38 -2.93
C GLN A 117 -3.50 -15.37 -3.69
N MET A 118 -2.90 -14.59 -4.60
CA MET A 118 -3.62 -13.63 -5.42
C MET A 118 -4.27 -14.26 -6.67
N GLY A 119 -4.05 -15.55 -6.93
CA GLY A 119 -4.58 -16.24 -8.11
C GLY A 119 -4.01 -15.72 -9.44
N ILE A 120 -2.74 -15.32 -9.45
CA ILE A 120 -2.03 -14.77 -10.61
C ILE A 120 -0.75 -15.53 -10.97
N ASP A 121 -0.53 -16.67 -10.39
CA ASP A 121 0.64 -17.52 -10.62
C ASP A 121 0.82 -17.93 -12.09
N ASN A 122 -0.26 -18.13 -12.83
CA ASN A 122 -0.27 -18.41 -14.25
C ASN A 122 -0.02 -17.18 -15.16
N LEU A 123 0.11 -15.99 -14.58
CA LEU A 123 0.30 -14.73 -15.30
C LEU A 123 1.72 -14.15 -15.16
N MET A 124 2.61 -14.82 -14.46
CA MET A 124 3.91 -14.29 -14.03
C MET A 124 4.81 -13.81 -15.18
N ALA A 125 4.72 -14.42 -16.36
CA ALA A 125 5.51 -14.05 -17.54
C ALA A 125 4.85 -12.95 -18.40
N ARG A 126 3.61 -12.55 -18.12
CA ARG A 126 2.88 -11.55 -18.92
C ARG A 126 3.31 -10.12 -18.55
N LEU A 127 3.11 -9.21 -19.52
CA LEU A 127 3.23 -7.77 -19.30
C LEU A 127 1.90 -7.18 -18.82
N PRO A 128 1.90 -6.06 -18.09
CA PRO A 128 0.68 -5.41 -17.61
C PRO A 128 -0.37 -5.09 -18.70
N GLY A 129 0.08 -4.79 -19.92
CA GLY A 129 -0.81 -4.53 -21.06
C GLY A 129 -1.63 -5.75 -21.51
N GLU A 130 -1.19 -6.96 -21.15
CA GLU A 130 -1.87 -8.22 -21.47
C GLU A 130 -2.86 -8.67 -20.40
N LEU A 131 -3.05 -7.86 -19.35
CA LEU A 131 -3.88 -8.17 -18.18
C LEU A 131 -5.19 -7.40 -18.20
N SER A 132 -6.24 -8.01 -17.63
CA SER A 132 -7.47 -7.29 -17.30
C SER A 132 -7.24 -6.24 -16.19
N GLY A 133 -8.18 -5.32 -16.00
CA GLY A 133 -8.12 -4.34 -14.91
C GLY A 133 -7.99 -5.00 -13.52
N GLY A 134 -8.81 -6.02 -13.26
CA GLY A 134 -8.75 -6.78 -12.01
C GLY A 134 -7.43 -7.53 -11.81
N GLN A 135 -6.89 -8.12 -12.88
CA GLN A 135 -5.58 -8.78 -12.83
C GLN A 135 -4.45 -7.78 -12.52
N ARG A 136 -4.46 -6.60 -13.13
CA ARG A 136 -3.50 -5.52 -12.79
C ARG A 136 -3.61 -5.11 -11.32
N GLN A 137 -4.83 -5.00 -10.78
CA GLN A 137 -5.05 -4.69 -9.37
C GLN A 137 -4.45 -5.76 -8.44
N ARG A 138 -4.64 -7.03 -8.77
CA ARG A 138 -4.07 -8.15 -8.00
C ARG A 138 -2.53 -8.14 -8.04
N VAL A 139 -1.93 -7.81 -9.17
CA VAL A 139 -0.46 -7.67 -9.29
C VAL A 139 0.05 -6.52 -8.43
N ALA A 140 -0.62 -5.36 -8.46
CA ALA A 140 -0.24 -4.20 -7.65
C ALA A 140 -0.37 -4.50 -6.15
N LEU A 141 -1.45 -5.19 -5.76
CA LEU A 141 -1.64 -5.64 -4.38
C LEU A 141 -0.56 -6.65 -3.96
N ALA A 142 -0.25 -7.64 -4.80
CA ALA A 142 0.82 -8.61 -4.53
C ALA A 142 2.17 -7.92 -4.32
N ARG A 143 2.51 -6.91 -5.13
CA ARG A 143 3.73 -6.11 -4.97
C ARG A 143 3.79 -5.37 -3.62
N CYS A 144 2.64 -4.90 -3.11
CA CYS A 144 2.57 -4.27 -1.80
C CYS A 144 2.72 -5.29 -0.67
N LEU A 145 1.98 -6.40 -0.74
CA LEU A 145 1.93 -7.41 0.33
C LEU A 145 3.22 -8.21 0.46
N VAL A 146 3.95 -8.45 -0.64
CA VAL A 146 5.21 -9.19 -0.61
C VAL A 146 6.30 -8.51 0.24
N ARG A 147 6.17 -7.21 0.47
CA ARG A 147 7.06 -6.43 1.33
C ARG A 147 6.90 -6.76 2.82
N GLU A 148 5.75 -7.30 3.24
CA GLU A 148 5.41 -7.61 4.64
C GLU A 148 5.65 -6.44 5.60
N GLN A 149 5.32 -5.23 5.15
CA GLN A 149 5.37 -4.07 6.03
C GLN A 149 4.21 -4.11 7.03
N PRO A 150 4.39 -3.60 8.25
CA PRO A 150 3.36 -3.66 9.30
C PRO A 150 2.11 -2.83 8.99
N ILE A 151 2.20 -1.87 8.08
CA ILE A 151 1.09 -0.98 7.71
C ILE A 151 0.88 -1.03 6.20
N LEU A 152 -0.38 -1.25 5.80
CA LEU A 152 -0.83 -1.16 4.42
C LEU A 152 -1.77 0.03 4.26
N LEU A 153 -1.41 0.96 3.39
CA LEU A 153 -2.21 2.14 3.03
C LEU A 153 -2.90 1.89 1.69
N LEU A 154 -4.20 2.16 1.63
CA LEU A 154 -5.02 1.98 0.43
C LEU A 154 -5.68 3.31 0.06
N ASP A 155 -5.33 3.88 -1.09
CA ASP A 155 -5.92 5.12 -1.61
C ASP A 155 -6.91 4.78 -2.73
N GLU A 156 -8.19 4.66 -2.39
CA GLU A 156 -9.30 4.28 -3.29
C GLU A 156 -8.93 3.12 -4.25
N PRO A 157 -8.38 2.01 -3.75
CA PRO A 157 -7.65 1.03 -4.56
C PRO A 157 -8.55 0.27 -5.55
N PHE A 158 -9.85 0.19 -5.26
CA PHE A 158 -10.80 -0.66 -6.00
C PHE A 158 -12.01 0.11 -6.52
N SER A 159 -11.94 1.45 -6.57
CA SER A 159 -13.06 2.31 -6.96
C SER A 159 -13.51 2.10 -8.42
N ALA A 160 -12.58 1.75 -9.31
CA ALA A 160 -12.83 1.48 -10.72
C ALA A 160 -13.31 0.04 -11.03
N LEU A 161 -13.39 -0.83 -10.02
CA LEU A 161 -13.83 -2.21 -10.18
C LEU A 161 -15.33 -2.33 -10.02
N ASP A 162 -15.93 -3.33 -10.71
CA ASP A 162 -17.31 -3.69 -10.45
C ASP A 162 -17.53 -4.20 -9.01
N PRO A 163 -18.76 -4.18 -8.49
CA PRO A 163 -19.05 -4.52 -7.09
C PRO A 163 -18.57 -5.91 -6.66
N ALA A 164 -18.72 -6.92 -7.53
CA ALA A 164 -18.34 -8.30 -7.20
C ALA A 164 -16.82 -8.43 -7.09
N LEU A 165 -16.08 -7.89 -8.05
CA LEU A 165 -14.62 -7.90 -8.06
C LEU A 165 -14.03 -7.05 -6.91
N ARG A 166 -14.71 -5.93 -6.58
CA ARG A 166 -14.33 -5.12 -5.41
C ARG A 166 -14.42 -5.91 -4.12
N GLN A 167 -15.53 -6.63 -3.92
CA GLN A 167 -15.74 -7.46 -2.73
C GLN A 167 -14.69 -8.57 -2.63
N GLU A 168 -14.37 -9.21 -3.75
CA GLU A 168 -13.32 -10.23 -3.82
C GLU A 168 -11.94 -9.64 -3.40
N MET A 169 -11.58 -8.48 -3.93
CA MET A 169 -10.32 -7.81 -3.61
C MET A 169 -10.24 -7.41 -2.14
N LEU A 170 -11.32 -6.89 -1.55
CA LEU A 170 -11.39 -6.56 -0.12
C LEU A 170 -11.20 -7.81 0.75
N THR A 171 -11.78 -8.93 0.37
CA THR A 171 -11.61 -10.22 1.05
C THR A 171 -10.15 -10.68 1.00
N LEU A 172 -9.51 -10.58 -0.16
CA LEU A 172 -8.08 -10.91 -0.33
C LEU A 172 -7.19 -10.03 0.54
N VAL A 173 -7.43 -8.74 0.58
CA VAL A 173 -6.69 -7.79 1.46
C VAL A 173 -6.86 -8.20 2.92
N SER A 174 -8.09 -8.37 3.39
CA SER A 174 -8.38 -8.71 4.78
C SER A 174 -7.71 -10.02 5.21
N SER A 175 -7.84 -11.06 4.39
CA SER A 175 -7.22 -12.37 4.67
C SER A 175 -5.69 -12.27 4.76
N ASN A 176 -5.06 -11.53 3.85
CA ASN A 176 -3.60 -11.37 3.86
C ASN A 176 -3.12 -10.53 5.04
N CYS A 177 -3.82 -9.45 5.39
CA CYS A 177 -3.48 -8.63 6.55
C CYS A 177 -3.56 -9.44 7.85
N GLN A 178 -4.57 -10.30 8.00
CA GLN A 178 -4.68 -11.20 9.15
C GLN A 178 -3.54 -12.22 9.21
N GLN A 179 -3.19 -12.84 8.08
CA GLN A 179 -2.09 -13.81 8.00
C GLN A 179 -0.73 -13.18 8.31
N GLN A 180 -0.49 -11.97 7.84
CA GLN A 180 0.77 -11.24 8.04
C GLN A 180 0.80 -10.45 9.36
N LYS A 181 -0.29 -10.44 10.13
CA LYS A 181 -0.43 -9.68 11.39
C LYS A 181 -0.14 -8.18 11.22
N MET A 182 -0.58 -7.62 10.11
CA MET A 182 -0.54 -6.19 9.83
C MET A 182 -1.48 -5.40 10.73
#